data_2312ca5bd6a6b0f539d338806b7539a6
#
_entry.id   2312ca5bd6a6b0f539d338806b7539a6
#
_cell.length_a   1.000
_cell.length_b   1.000
_cell.length_c   1.000
_cell.angle_alpha   90.00
_cell.angle_beta   90.00
_cell.angle_gamma   90.00
#
_symmetry.space_group_name_H-M   'P 1'
#
loop_
_entity.id
_entity.type
_entity.pdbx_description
1 polymer ?
#
loop_
_entity_poly.entity_id
_entity_poly.type
_entity_poly.pdbx_seq_one_letter_code
_entity_poly.pdbx_strand_id
1 'polypeptide(L)'
;MKSPLPISLWLTLALCGSAFAQSAPAAPAEMISNYRLQNGEGRVTPDSTLKRIAHEQAAAMASKDALDHGVLGPFSSRVASSKSERAAENIAFGYDSFPKTLDQWIDSPQHRKNLLMHGASRVGVASAKSSTSQRTYWAMVIAGGYERSRSRSPSAKRTTSRHAEQTCRIQLLGLCL
;
A
#
# COMPACT_ATOMS: atom_id res chain seq x y z
N MET A 1 -19.52 37.96 -73.44
CA MET A 1 -20.41 37.34 -72.41
C MET A 1 -19.53 36.47 -71.55
N LYS A 2 -19.24 36.85 -70.30
CA LYS A 2 -18.37 36.13 -69.37
C LYS A 2 -19.28 35.48 -68.32
N SER A 3 -19.26 34.16 -68.24
CA SER A 3 -19.97 33.40 -67.23
C SER A 3 -19.20 33.42 -65.91
N PRO A 4 -19.84 33.56 -64.73
CA PRO A 4 -19.15 33.44 -63.45
C PRO A 4 -19.10 31.97 -63.03
N LEU A 5 -17.92 31.57 -62.47
CA LEU A 5 -17.66 30.29 -61.86
C LEU A 5 -18.28 30.18 -60.46
N PRO A 6 -18.83 29.05 -60.03
CA PRO A 6 -19.37 28.89 -58.67
C PRO A 6 -18.22 28.71 -57.66
N ILE A 7 -18.27 29.48 -56.60
CA ILE A 7 -17.41 29.33 -55.42
C ILE A 7 -17.95 28.15 -54.58
N SER A 8 -17.22 27.01 -54.58
CA SER A 8 -17.52 25.87 -53.71
C SER A 8 -17.03 26.15 -52.30
N LEU A 9 -17.94 26.34 -51.38
CA LEU A 9 -17.71 26.53 -49.98
C LEU A 9 -17.44 25.14 -49.33
N TRP A 10 -16.17 24.82 -49.02
CA TRP A 10 -15.83 23.61 -48.26
C TRP A 10 -16.07 23.85 -46.82
N LEU A 11 -17.12 23.24 -46.24
CA LEU A 11 -17.40 23.23 -44.80
C LEU A 11 -16.54 22.11 -44.18
N THR A 12 -15.45 22.49 -43.55
CA THR A 12 -14.61 21.58 -42.74
C THR A 12 -15.27 21.31 -41.41
N LEU A 13 -15.87 20.14 -41.28
CA LEU A 13 -16.42 19.65 -40.00
C LEU A 13 -15.24 19.17 -39.12
N ALA A 14 -14.83 20.00 -38.14
CA ALA A 14 -13.84 19.61 -37.15
C ALA A 14 -14.48 18.60 -36.18
N LEU A 15 -14.18 17.30 -36.32
CA LEU A 15 -14.48 16.29 -35.31
C LEU A 15 -13.55 16.53 -34.10
N CYS A 16 -14.10 17.13 -33.05
CA CYS A 16 -13.48 17.10 -31.73
C CYS A 16 -13.55 15.66 -31.18
N GLY A 17 -12.51 14.87 -31.45
CA GLY A 17 -12.34 13.56 -30.84
C GLY A 17 -12.03 13.71 -29.36
N SER A 18 -12.99 13.41 -28.48
CA SER A 18 -12.77 13.29 -27.05
C SER A 18 -11.82 12.08 -26.81
N ALA A 19 -10.56 12.36 -26.56
CA ALA A 19 -9.61 11.36 -26.13
C ALA A 19 -10.04 10.87 -24.73
N PHE A 20 -10.63 9.67 -24.63
CA PHE A 20 -10.83 8.99 -23.36
C PHE A 20 -9.44 8.66 -22.81
N ALA A 21 -9.00 9.43 -21.80
CA ALA A 21 -7.80 9.09 -21.04
C ALA A 21 -8.07 7.74 -20.34
N GLN A 22 -7.46 6.67 -20.83
CA GLN A 22 -7.45 5.39 -20.13
C GLN A 22 -6.67 5.58 -18.84
N SER A 23 -7.36 5.50 -17.70
CA SER A 23 -6.72 5.52 -16.40
C SER A 23 -5.76 4.33 -16.29
N ALA A 24 -4.51 4.58 -15.86
CA ALA A 24 -3.56 3.52 -15.58
C ALA A 24 -4.18 2.54 -14.57
N PRO A 25 -3.90 1.22 -14.68
CA PRO A 25 -4.41 0.25 -13.73
C PRO A 25 -3.98 0.63 -12.31
N ALA A 26 -4.90 0.50 -11.34
CA ALA A 26 -4.65 0.84 -9.96
C ALA A 26 -3.45 0.05 -9.41
N ALA A 27 -2.62 0.69 -8.59
CA ALA A 27 -1.45 0.06 -7.98
C ALA A 27 -1.87 -1.11 -7.07
N PRO A 28 -1.08 -2.20 -6.97
CA PRO A 28 -1.41 -3.36 -6.14
C PRO A 28 -1.84 -3.04 -4.71
N ALA A 29 -1.15 -2.11 -4.03
CA ALA A 29 -1.49 -1.70 -2.67
C ALA A 29 -2.85 -1.01 -2.58
N GLU A 30 -3.26 -0.28 -3.61
CA GLU A 30 -4.57 0.35 -3.69
C GLU A 30 -5.67 -0.68 -3.88
N MET A 31 -5.48 -1.63 -4.78
CA MET A 31 -6.44 -2.72 -5.01
C MET A 31 -6.64 -3.54 -3.73
N ILE A 32 -5.56 -3.91 -3.03
CA ILE A 32 -5.63 -4.60 -1.75
C ILE A 32 -6.34 -3.73 -0.71
N SER A 33 -6.04 -2.43 -0.65
CA SER A 33 -6.70 -1.51 0.28
C SER A 33 -8.21 -1.42 0.03
N ASN A 34 -8.64 -1.37 -1.22
CA ASN A 34 -10.05 -1.32 -1.58
C ASN A 34 -10.78 -2.60 -1.16
N TYR A 35 -10.19 -3.77 -1.41
CA TYR A 35 -10.72 -5.04 -0.94
C TYR A 35 -10.82 -5.10 0.59
N ARG A 36 -9.78 -4.67 1.31
CA ARG A 36 -9.75 -4.64 2.76
C ARG A 36 -10.85 -3.73 3.33
N LEU A 37 -11.01 -2.51 2.79
CA LEU A 37 -12.06 -1.57 3.21
C LEU A 37 -13.46 -2.16 3.03
N GLN A 38 -13.72 -2.86 1.93
CA GLN A 38 -15.01 -3.54 1.69
C GLN A 38 -15.30 -4.63 2.71
N ASN A 39 -14.27 -5.14 3.39
CA ASN A 39 -14.36 -6.18 4.41
C ASN A 39 -14.12 -5.67 5.85
N GLY A 40 -14.22 -4.35 6.08
CA GLY A 40 -14.12 -3.74 7.41
C GLY A 40 -12.70 -3.60 7.97
N GLU A 41 -11.66 -3.83 7.14
CA GLU A 41 -10.26 -3.68 7.53
C GLU A 41 -9.68 -2.34 7.06
N GLY A 42 -8.61 -1.87 7.74
CA GLY A 42 -7.92 -0.63 7.37
C GLY A 42 -7.13 -0.73 6.05
N ARG A 43 -6.85 0.43 5.43
CA ARG A 43 -5.97 0.53 4.26
C ARG A 43 -4.55 0.07 4.59
N VAL A 44 -3.84 -0.37 3.56
CA VAL A 44 -2.40 -0.64 3.62
C VAL A 44 -1.64 0.33 2.69
N THR A 45 -0.41 0.68 3.07
CA THR A 45 0.48 1.51 2.27
C THR A 45 1.58 0.68 1.64
N PRO A 46 2.09 1.06 0.46
CA PRO A 46 3.25 0.41 -0.13
C PRO A 46 4.47 0.53 0.80
N ASP A 47 5.22 -0.57 0.95
CA ASP A 47 6.45 -0.62 1.73
C ASP A 47 7.58 -1.22 0.90
N SER A 48 8.70 -0.51 0.80
CA SER A 48 9.84 -0.90 -0.06
C SER A 48 10.56 -2.14 0.48
N THR A 49 10.63 -2.31 1.80
CA THR A 49 11.24 -3.49 2.43
C THR A 49 10.39 -4.73 2.16
N LEU A 50 9.06 -4.63 2.35
CA LEU A 50 8.15 -5.73 2.04
C LEU A 50 8.13 -6.05 0.55
N LYS A 51 8.20 -5.02 -0.32
CA LYS A 51 8.29 -5.23 -1.78
C LYS A 51 9.57 -5.96 -2.17
N ARG A 52 10.71 -5.62 -1.56
CA ARG A 52 11.98 -6.33 -1.80
C ARG A 52 11.87 -7.79 -1.37
N ILE A 53 11.33 -8.09 -0.18
CA ILE A 53 11.13 -9.46 0.30
C ILE A 53 10.22 -10.25 -0.63
N ALA A 54 9.11 -9.65 -1.08
CA ALA A 54 8.21 -10.26 -2.06
C ALA A 54 8.91 -10.51 -3.41
N HIS A 55 9.73 -9.57 -3.87
CA HIS A 55 10.48 -9.72 -5.11
C HIS A 55 11.50 -10.86 -5.04
N GLU A 56 12.26 -10.95 -3.96
CA GLU A 56 13.24 -12.04 -3.74
C GLU A 56 12.53 -13.41 -3.78
N GLN A 57 11.36 -13.52 -3.12
CA GLN A 57 10.55 -14.73 -3.12
C GLN A 57 10.04 -15.07 -4.53
N ALA A 58 9.45 -14.11 -5.23
CA ALA A 58 8.96 -14.33 -6.59
C ALA A 58 10.07 -14.72 -7.55
N ALA A 59 11.24 -14.06 -7.47
CA ALA A 59 12.40 -14.37 -8.30
C ALA A 59 12.96 -15.77 -8.01
N ALA A 60 13.03 -16.17 -6.75
CA ALA A 60 13.49 -17.52 -6.38
C ALA A 60 12.52 -18.61 -6.87
N MET A 61 11.22 -18.41 -6.73
CA MET A 61 10.20 -19.31 -7.28
C MET A 61 10.31 -19.42 -8.81
N ALA A 62 10.48 -18.29 -9.50
CA ALA A 62 10.63 -18.25 -10.94
C ALA A 62 11.92 -18.94 -11.42
N SER A 63 13.03 -18.77 -10.72
CA SER A 63 14.30 -19.41 -11.07
C SER A 63 14.30 -20.92 -10.89
N LYS A 64 13.56 -21.43 -9.89
CA LYS A 64 13.40 -22.87 -9.61
C LYS A 64 12.16 -23.48 -10.27
N ASP A 65 11.34 -22.65 -10.91
CA ASP A 65 10.05 -23.03 -11.49
C ASP A 65 9.15 -23.77 -10.50
N ALA A 66 9.15 -23.35 -9.24
CA ALA A 66 8.47 -24.00 -8.11
C ALA A 66 7.66 -23.02 -7.29
N LEU A 67 6.39 -23.34 -7.01
CA LEU A 67 5.54 -22.60 -6.08
C LEU A 67 5.76 -23.13 -4.66
N ASP A 68 6.63 -22.48 -3.91
CA ASP A 68 7.02 -22.93 -2.57
C ASP A 68 7.35 -21.73 -1.67
N HIS A 69 6.72 -21.65 -0.50
CA HIS A 69 6.99 -20.63 0.52
C HIS A 69 8.42 -20.74 1.09
N GLY A 70 8.98 -21.95 1.10
CA GLY A 70 10.28 -22.25 1.68
C GLY A 70 11.46 -22.09 0.72
N VAL A 71 11.25 -21.67 -0.51
CA VAL A 71 12.27 -21.61 -1.56
C VAL A 71 13.55 -20.84 -1.18
N LEU A 72 13.41 -19.84 -0.28
CA LEU A 72 14.49 -19.04 0.31
C LEU A 72 14.65 -19.26 1.83
N GLY A 73 14.17 -20.38 2.33
CA GLY A 73 14.14 -20.67 3.75
C GLY A 73 12.90 -20.10 4.47
N PRO A 74 12.87 -20.16 5.81
CA PRO A 74 11.69 -19.79 6.60
C PRO A 74 11.24 -18.34 6.39
N PHE A 75 9.94 -18.13 6.22
CA PHE A 75 9.35 -16.80 6.05
C PHE A 75 9.69 -15.84 7.20
N SER A 76 9.71 -16.35 8.45
CA SER A 76 10.07 -15.56 9.63
C SER A 76 11.47 -14.93 9.53
N SER A 77 12.43 -15.67 9.00
CA SER A 77 13.79 -15.14 8.78
C SER A 77 13.84 -14.07 7.70
N ARG A 78 13.09 -14.27 6.61
CA ARG A 78 13.03 -13.33 5.49
C ARG A 78 12.36 -12.02 5.87
N VAL A 79 11.29 -12.07 6.67
CA VAL A 79 10.52 -10.89 7.06
C VAL A 79 11.12 -10.12 8.25
N ALA A 80 12.12 -10.67 8.94
CA ALA A 80 12.71 -10.05 10.13
C ALA A 80 13.22 -8.60 9.89
N SER A 81 13.79 -8.34 8.70
CA SER A 81 14.27 -7.00 8.32
C SER A 81 13.16 -5.94 8.25
N SER A 82 11.89 -6.33 8.15
CA SER A 82 10.75 -5.43 8.10
C SER A 82 10.36 -4.84 9.47
N LYS A 83 10.92 -5.39 10.56
CA LYS A 83 10.62 -5.02 11.96
C LYS A 83 9.12 -5.01 12.24
N SER A 84 8.38 -5.96 11.68
CA SER A 84 6.94 -6.10 11.85
C SER A 84 6.65 -7.07 12.97
N GLU A 85 5.70 -6.77 13.84
CA GLU A 85 5.21 -7.70 14.87
C GLU A 85 4.41 -8.85 14.27
N ARG A 86 3.72 -8.56 13.16
CA ARG A 86 2.88 -9.52 12.45
C ARG A 86 3.09 -9.36 10.95
N ALA A 87 3.24 -10.48 10.26
CA ALA A 87 3.33 -10.51 8.80
C ALA A 87 2.74 -11.79 8.25
N ALA A 88 2.29 -11.74 7.00
CA ALA A 88 1.82 -12.90 6.25
C ALA A 88 2.27 -12.80 4.79
N GLU A 89 2.36 -13.95 4.14
CA GLU A 89 2.77 -14.08 2.75
C GLU A 89 1.71 -14.80 1.94
N ASN A 90 1.38 -14.28 0.76
CA ASN A 90 0.66 -15.00 -0.29
C ASN A 90 1.58 -15.21 -1.48
N ILE A 91 1.56 -16.40 -2.06
CA ILE A 91 2.25 -16.72 -3.30
C ILE A 91 1.26 -17.28 -4.32
N ALA A 92 1.56 -17.06 -5.60
CA ALA A 92 0.76 -17.59 -6.71
C ALA A 92 1.60 -17.73 -7.98
N PHE A 93 1.08 -18.44 -8.97
CA PHE A 93 1.60 -18.45 -10.33
C PHE A 93 0.46 -18.58 -11.35
N GLY A 94 0.76 -18.24 -12.61
CA GLY A 94 -0.11 -18.54 -13.75
C GLY A 94 -0.72 -17.32 -14.42
N TYR A 95 -1.02 -16.24 -13.69
CA TYR A 95 -1.53 -15.00 -14.28
C TYR A 95 -0.42 -13.97 -14.48
N ASP A 96 -0.45 -13.27 -15.62
CA ASP A 96 0.50 -12.20 -15.92
C ASP A 96 0.07 -10.83 -15.39
N SER A 97 -1.12 -10.73 -14.79
CA SER A 97 -1.65 -9.48 -14.26
C SER A 97 -2.01 -9.59 -12.77
N PHE A 98 -1.73 -8.52 -12.02
CA PHE A 98 -2.05 -8.48 -10.60
C PHE A 98 -3.54 -8.58 -10.29
N PRO A 99 -4.48 -7.94 -11.03
CA PRO A 99 -5.92 -8.10 -10.76
C PRO A 99 -6.35 -9.56 -10.71
N LYS A 100 -5.99 -10.37 -11.71
CA LYS A 100 -6.31 -11.80 -11.76
C LYS A 100 -5.66 -12.59 -10.62
N THR A 101 -4.44 -12.24 -10.23
CA THR A 101 -3.75 -12.86 -9.10
C THR A 101 -4.41 -12.49 -7.78
N LEU A 102 -4.88 -11.24 -7.64
CA LEU A 102 -5.63 -10.82 -6.46
C LEU A 102 -6.95 -11.57 -6.35
N ASP A 103 -7.70 -11.73 -7.45
CA ASP A 103 -8.93 -12.53 -7.47
C ASP A 103 -8.67 -13.97 -7.02
N GLN A 104 -7.61 -14.61 -7.52
CA GLN A 104 -7.18 -15.95 -7.08
C GLN A 104 -6.91 -16.01 -5.57
N TRP A 105 -6.28 -14.99 -5.01
CA TRP A 105 -6.05 -14.92 -3.55
C TRP A 105 -7.33 -14.66 -2.77
N ILE A 106 -8.25 -13.88 -3.31
CA ILE A 106 -9.56 -13.62 -2.69
C ILE A 106 -10.40 -14.89 -2.65
N ASP A 107 -10.38 -15.71 -3.70
CA ASP A 107 -11.14 -16.95 -3.78
C ASP A 107 -10.61 -18.05 -2.86
N SER A 108 -9.32 -18.01 -2.52
CA SER A 108 -8.69 -18.96 -1.61
C SER A 108 -8.88 -18.57 -0.14
N PRO A 109 -9.52 -19.35 0.72
CA PRO A 109 -9.76 -19.00 2.13
C PRO A 109 -8.48 -18.67 2.91
N GLN A 110 -7.39 -19.38 2.65
CA GLN A 110 -6.11 -19.16 3.34
C GLN A 110 -5.44 -17.84 2.89
N HIS A 111 -5.39 -17.57 1.58
CA HIS A 111 -4.84 -16.35 1.06
C HIS A 111 -5.70 -15.14 1.42
N ARG A 112 -7.03 -15.27 1.40
CA ARG A 112 -7.99 -14.24 1.83
C ARG A 112 -7.78 -13.85 3.29
N LYS A 113 -7.56 -14.82 4.17
CA LYS A 113 -7.23 -14.56 5.58
C LYS A 113 -5.99 -13.67 5.73
N ASN A 114 -4.97 -13.88 4.92
CA ASN A 114 -3.78 -13.04 4.92
C ASN A 114 -4.06 -11.63 4.39
N LEU A 115 -4.83 -11.50 3.29
CA LEU A 115 -5.26 -10.19 2.78
C LEU A 115 -6.02 -9.37 3.82
N LEU A 116 -6.85 -10.04 4.63
CA LEU A 116 -7.68 -9.44 5.68
C LEU A 116 -7.02 -9.50 7.07
N MET A 117 -5.69 -9.66 7.15
CA MET A 117 -4.98 -9.67 8.42
C MET A 117 -5.29 -8.39 9.20
N HIS A 118 -5.91 -8.55 10.39
CA HIS A 118 -6.27 -7.43 11.23
C HIS A 118 -5.03 -6.64 11.69
N GLY A 119 -5.13 -5.30 11.67
CA GLY A 119 -4.04 -4.41 12.05
C GLY A 119 -2.90 -4.32 11.01
N ALA A 120 -3.03 -4.94 9.83
CA ALA A 120 -2.09 -4.71 8.75
C ALA A 120 -2.16 -3.27 8.26
N SER A 121 -0.99 -2.66 8.03
CA SER A 121 -0.85 -1.27 7.60
C SER A 121 0.10 -1.08 6.41
N ARG A 122 0.88 -2.11 6.06
CA ARG A 122 1.89 -2.05 4.99
C ARG A 122 1.82 -3.29 4.12
N VAL A 123 2.17 -3.14 2.84
CA VAL A 123 2.19 -4.24 1.88
C VAL A 123 3.29 -4.06 0.85
N GLY A 124 3.89 -5.17 0.45
CA GLY A 124 4.76 -5.27 -0.71
C GLY A 124 4.27 -6.36 -1.65
N VAL A 125 4.19 -6.07 -2.93
CA VAL A 125 3.82 -7.03 -3.98
C VAL A 125 4.86 -6.99 -5.08
N ALA A 126 5.24 -8.15 -5.57
CA ALA A 126 6.16 -8.28 -6.70
C ALA A 126 5.88 -9.56 -7.49
N SER A 127 6.38 -9.58 -8.71
CA SER A 127 6.34 -10.76 -9.58
C SER A 127 7.68 -10.97 -10.28
N ALA A 128 7.91 -12.20 -10.73
CA ALA A 128 9.01 -12.58 -11.59
C ALA A 128 8.55 -13.67 -12.58
N LYS A 129 9.11 -13.66 -13.78
CA LYS A 129 8.78 -14.62 -14.83
C LYS A 129 9.86 -15.69 -14.92
N SER A 130 9.44 -16.97 -14.93
CA SER A 130 10.36 -18.08 -15.18
C SER A 130 10.85 -18.05 -16.62
N SER A 131 12.15 -18.14 -16.82
CA SER A 131 12.73 -18.28 -18.15
C SER A 131 12.47 -19.65 -18.77
N THR A 132 12.19 -20.67 -17.96
CA THR A 132 11.96 -22.04 -18.38
C THR A 132 10.51 -22.27 -18.80
N SER A 133 9.56 -22.05 -17.87
CA SER A 133 8.13 -22.32 -18.12
C SER A 133 7.35 -21.12 -18.65
N GLN A 134 7.96 -19.92 -18.67
CA GLN A 134 7.31 -18.66 -18.99
C GLN A 134 6.16 -18.28 -18.02
N ARG A 135 6.01 -18.99 -16.92
CA ARG A 135 5.03 -18.68 -15.87
C ARG A 135 5.45 -17.44 -15.07
N THR A 136 4.50 -16.61 -14.75
CA THR A 136 4.69 -15.48 -13.84
C THR A 136 4.39 -15.94 -12.42
N TYR A 137 5.37 -15.78 -11.53
CA TYR A 137 5.26 -16.03 -10.09
C TYR A 137 5.04 -14.74 -9.35
N TRP A 138 4.09 -14.74 -8.43
CA TRP A 138 3.72 -13.60 -7.62
C TRP A 138 3.98 -13.87 -6.15
N ALA A 139 4.43 -12.85 -5.44
CA ALA A 139 4.44 -12.85 -3.99
C ALA A 139 3.91 -11.52 -3.45
N MET A 140 3.19 -11.60 -2.35
CA MET A 140 2.74 -10.49 -1.52
C MET A 140 3.22 -10.71 -0.10
N VAL A 141 3.78 -9.69 0.52
CA VAL A 141 4.02 -9.65 1.96
C VAL A 141 3.21 -8.51 2.54
N ILE A 142 2.32 -8.83 3.48
CA ILE A 142 1.50 -7.87 4.22
C ILE A 142 1.93 -7.86 5.69
N ALA A 143 1.98 -6.69 6.32
CA ALA A 143 2.51 -6.56 7.66
C ALA A 143 1.83 -5.46 8.48
N GLY A 144 1.82 -5.63 9.80
CA GLY A 144 1.31 -4.67 10.79
C GLY A 144 2.14 -4.64 12.05
N GLY A 145 1.79 -3.73 12.99
CA GLY A 145 2.49 -3.62 14.26
C GLY A 145 3.94 -3.10 14.09
N TYR A 146 4.17 -2.15 13.18
CA TYR A 146 5.48 -1.49 13.10
C TYR A 146 5.65 -0.60 14.31
N GLU A 147 6.51 -0.99 15.25
CA GLU A 147 7.08 -0.02 16.19
C GLU A 147 7.91 0.98 15.38
N ARG A 148 7.29 2.09 14.99
CA ARG A 148 8.10 3.29 14.82
C ARG A 148 8.85 3.42 16.13
N SER A 149 10.19 3.27 16.08
CA SER A 149 11.05 3.88 17.07
C SER A 149 10.45 5.28 17.29
N ARG A 150 9.69 5.47 18.36
CA ARG A 150 9.25 6.79 18.77
C ARG A 150 10.56 7.52 18.99
N SER A 151 11.00 8.29 17.99
CA SER A 151 11.94 9.35 18.26
C SER A 151 11.30 10.08 19.42
N ARG A 152 11.89 9.95 20.61
CA ARG A 152 11.48 10.71 21.76
C ARG A 152 11.45 12.16 21.28
N SER A 153 10.27 12.66 20.98
CA SER A 153 10.04 14.10 21.01
C SER A 153 10.58 14.53 22.36
N PRO A 154 11.54 15.48 22.42
CA PRO A 154 11.98 15.97 23.71
C PRO A 154 10.70 16.35 24.44
N SER A 155 10.41 15.62 25.51
CA SER A 155 9.33 15.95 26.43
C SER A 155 9.48 17.44 26.69
N ALA A 156 8.55 18.25 26.20
CA ALA A 156 8.42 19.63 26.62
C ALA A 156 8.40 19.57 28.13
N LYS A 157 9.49 20.01 28.75
CA LYS A 157 9.56 20.20 30.21
C LYS A 157 8.34 21.03 30.55
N ARG A 158 7.35 20.36 31.12
CA ARG A 158 6.21 21.02 31.74
C ARG A 158 6.80 21.84 32.87
N THR A 159 7.08 23.10 32.58
CA THR A 159 7.41 24.07 33.57
C THR A 159 6.16 24.18 34.42
N THR A 160 6.14 23.47 35.54
CA THR A 160 5.19 23.71 36.61
C THR A 160 5.51 25.08 37.13
N SER A 161 4.80 26.09 36.62
CA SER A 161 4.67 27.37 37.27
C SER A 161 4.08 27.06 38.65
N ARG A 162 4.93 27.04 39.69
CA ARG A 162 4.49 27.13 41.03
C ARG A 162 3.88 28.52 41.15
N HIS A 163 2.56 28.63 41.11
CA HIS A 163 1.87 29.73 41.71
C HIS A 163 2.24 29.68 43.18
N ALA A 164 3.09 30.62 43.56
CA ALA A 164 3.27 30.93 44.96
C ALA A 164 1.90 31.42 45.48
N GLU A 165 1.30 30.62 46.35
CA GLU A 165 0.17 31.00 47.15
C GLU A 165 0.65 32.16 48.04
N GLN A 166 0.34 33.38 47.61
CA GLN A 166 0.45 34.55 48.49
C GLN A 166 -0.69 34.42 49.53
N THR A 167 -0.35 33.87 50.69
CA THR A 167 -1.19 33.95 51.84
C THR A 167 -1.29 35.42 52.28
N CYS A 168 -2.44 36.04 52.01
CA CYS A 168 -2.80 37.33 52.62
C CYS A 168 -2.78 37.21 54.14
N ARG A 169 -1.86 37.91 54.81
CA ARG A 169 -1.70 37.86 56.23
C ARG A 169 -2.67 38.75 56.98
N ILE A 170 -3.31 39.71 56.34
CA ILE A 170 -4.28 40.63 57.02
C ILE A 170 -5.38 40.97 56.02
N GLN A 171 -6.61 40.68 56.34
CA GLN A 171 -7.79 41.12 55.64
C GLN A 171 -8.53 42.19 56.41
N LEU A 172 -8.47 43.44 55.95
CA LEU A 172 -9.29 44.52 56.44
C LEU A 172 -10.02 45.14 55.26
N LEU A 173 -11.35 45.16 55.33
CA LEU A 173 -12.24 45.82 54.38
C LEU A 173 -12.11 45.37 52.96
N GLY A 174 -11.83 44.08 52.68
CA GLY A 174 -11.86 43.52 51.31
C GLY A 174 -10.62 43.80 50.46
N LEU A 175 -9.53 44.35 51.00
CA LEU A 175 -8.27 44.58 50.31
C LEU A 175 -7.15 43.76 50.97
N CYS A 176 -6.31 43.13 50.13
CA CYS A 176 -5.04 42.51 50.56
C CYS A 176 -3.97 43.59 50.66
N LEU A 177 -3.32 43.69 51.81
CA LEU A 177 -2.09 44.46 52.02
C LEU A 177 -0.94 43.50 52.27
#